data_19dbb25027cbb4ec94bd6f2336ebf154
#
_entry.id   19dbb25027cbb4ec94bd6f2336ebf154
#
_cell.length_a   1.000
_cell.length_b   1.000
_cell.length_c   1.000
_cell.angle_alpha   90.00
_cell.angle_beta   90.00
_cell.angle_gamma   90.00
#
_symmetry.space_group_name_H-M   'P 1'
#
loop_
_entity.id
_entity.type
_entity.pdbx_description
1 polymer ?
#
loop_
_entity_poly.entity_id
_entity_poly.type
_entity_poly.pdbx_seq_one_letter_code
_entity_poly.pdbx_strand_id
1 'polypeptide(L)'
;MKFLNSFQPLGLGILRVALALIFIFHGYPKLVRSDAMMREFFVQHGFPGYFVGLAGILECVGGGMLLIGLFTRPAALLLAAEMAIAIWKVKMVHGVFAVNEYQFELALAAACVALATVGAGSLSVDHVMLGDGGSKRRSVRTARD
;
A
#
# COMPACT_ATOMS: atom_id res chain seq x y z
N MET A 1 -27.46 -7.77 -8.09
CA MET A 1 -26.01 -7.57 -7.97
C MET A 1 -25.31 -8.48 -6.94
N LYS A 2 -25.97 -9.49 -6.36
CA LYS A 2 -25.35 -10.44 -5.42
C LYS A 2 -24.21 -11.26 -6.04
N PHE A 3 -24.26 -11.50 -7.34
CA PHE A 3 -23.23 -12.22 -8.10
C PHE A 3 -21.86 -11.54 -8.03
N LEU A 4 -21.76 -10.22 -8.15
CA LEU A 4 -20.50 -9.48 -8.08
C LEU A 4 -19.85 -9.52 -6.68
N ASN A 5 -20.65 -9.65 -5.63
CA ASN A 5 -20.11 -9.76 -4.27
C ASN A 5 -19.29 -11.05 -4.05
N SER A 6 -19.60 -12.11 -4.80
CA SER A 6 -18.83 -13.37 -4.74
C SER A 6 -17.42 -13.22 -5.31
N PHE A 7 -17.19 -12.24 -6.21
CA PHE A 7 -15.88 -11.95 -6.79
C PHE A 7 -15.10 -10.89 -6.03
N GLN A 8 -15.67 -10.28 -5.00
CA GLN A 8 -14.96 -9.26 -4.19
C GLN A 8 -13.61 -9.75 -3.63
N PRO A 9 -13.47 -10.97 -3.09
CA PRO A 9 -12.18 -11.47 -2.60
C PRO A 9 -11.13 -11.58 -3.70
N LEU A 10 -11.55 -12.00 -4.89
CA LEU A 10 -10.68 -12.09 -6.06
C LEU A 10 -10.22 -10.69 -6.51
N GLY A 11 -11.15 -9.74 -6.59
CA GLY A 11 -10.83 -8.34 -6.95
C GLY A 11 -9.84 -7.70 -5.97
N LEU A 12 -10.02 -7.92 -4.67
CA LEU A 12 -9.07 -7.46 -3.65
C LEU A 12 -7.71 -8.15 -3.77
N GLY A 13 -7.69 -9.44 -4.09
CA GLY A 13 -6.46 -10.17 -4.34
C GLY A 13 -5.68 -9.61 -5.54
N ILE A 14 -6.37 -9.37 -6.66
CA ILE A 14 -5.77 -8.77 -7.86
C ILE A 14 -5.23 -7.37 -7.57
N LEU A 15 -6.01 -6.51 -6.91
CA LEU A 15 -5.60 -5.17 -6.54
C LEU A 15 -4.33 -5.20 -5.67
N ARG A 16 -4.29 -6.09 -4.69
CA ARG A 16 -3.17 -6.27 -3.77
C ARG A 16 -1.90 -6.71 -4.51
N VAL A 17 -2.01 -7.69 -5.40
CA VAL A 17 -0.89 -8.17 -6.22
C VAL A 17 -0.38 -7.06 -7.15
N ALA A 18 -1.27 -6.35 -7.82
CA ALA A 18 -0.89 -5.25 -8.70
C ALA A 18 -0.13 -4.14 -7.94
N LEU A 19 -0.65 -3.69 -6.80
CA LEU A 19 0.02 -2.71 -5.95
C LEU A 19 1.38 -3.22 -5.44
N ALA A 20 1.43 -4.47 -4.98
CA ALA A 20 2.66 -5.10 -4.51
C ALA A 20 3.76 -5.07 -5.58
N LEU A 21 3.45 -5.48 -6.80
CA LEU A 21 4.39 -5.46 -7.92
C LEU A 21 4.85 -4.03 -8.23
N ILE A 22 3.93 -3.07 -8.29
CA ILE A 22 4.28 -1.66 -8.55
C ILE A 22 5.26 -1.16 -7.49
N PHE A 23 4.97 -1.33 -6.20
CA PHE A 23 5.84 -0.84 -5.14
C PHE A 23 7.19 -1.56 -5.10
N ILE A 24 7.23 -2.88 -5.27
CA ILE A 24 8.49 -3.63 -5.31
C ILE A 24 9.37 -3.16 -6.48
N PHE A 25 8.80 -3.01 -7.68
CA PHE A 25 9.55 -2.55 -8.85
C PHE A 25 10.01 -1.09 -8.75
N HIS A 26 9.32 -0.25 -7.98
CA HIS A 26 9.74 1.13 -7.69
C HIS A 26 10.76 1.21 -6.56
N GLY A 27 10.63 0.38 -5.54
CA GLY A 27 11.53 0.35 -4.39
C GLY A 27 12.87 -0.31 -4.69
N TYR A 28 12.86 -1.39 -5.47
CA TYR A 28 14.07 -2.16 -5.76
C TYR A 28 15.22 -1.34 -6.36
N PRO A 29 15.00 -0.48 -7.39
CA PRO A 29 16.08 0.37 -7.92
C PRO A 29 16.63 1.35 -6.89
N LYS A 30 15.81 1.86 -5.97
CA LYS A 30 16.24 2.75 -4.89
C LYS A 30 17.20 2.07 -3.92
N LEU A 31 17.07 0.76 -3.73
CA LEU A 31 17.97 -0.03 -2.88
C LEU A 31 19.27 -0.41 -3.58
N VAL A 32 19.19 -0.83 -4.85
CA VAL A 32 20.34 -1.40 -5.57
C VAL A 32 21.12 -0.33 -6.32
N ARG A 33 20.44 0.71 -6.81
CA ARG A 33 21.01 1.78 -7.63
C ARG A 33 20.86 3.17 -7.01
N SER A 34 20.97 3.29 -5.69
CA SER A 34 20.96 4.61 -5.02
C SER A 34 22.21 5.41 -5.37
N ASP A 35 22.34 5.77 -6.65
CA ASP A 35 23.41 6.57 -7.20
C ASP A 35 23.32 8.04 -6.74
N ALA A 36 24.37 8.80 -7.04
CA ALA A 36 24.48 10.20 -6.65
C ALA A 36 23.28 11.03 -7.17
N MET A 37 22.82 10.76 -8.39
CA MET A 37 21.72 11.49 -9.04
C MET A 37 20.39 11.31 -8.27
N MET A 38 20.08 10.09 -7.83
CA MET A 38 18.85 9.81 -7.07
C MET A 38 18.90 10.45 -5.68
N ARG A 39 20.06 10.42 -5.02
CA ARG A 39 20.26 11.11 -3.73
C ARG A 39 20.12 12.61 -3.87
N GLU A 40 20.71 13.21 -4.91
CA GLU A 40 20.60 14.63 -5.20
C GLU A 40 19.15 15.04 -5.47
N PHE A 41 18.39 14.26 -6.22
CA PHE A 41 16.97 14.48 -6.42
C PHE A 41 16.20 14.59 -5.10
N PHE A 42 16.44 13.71 -4.14
CA PHE A 42 15.82 13.79 -2.81
C PHE A 42 16.25 15.05 -2.04
N VAL A 43 17.54 15.39 -2.10
CA VAL A 43 18.08 16.60 -1.44
C VAL A 43 17.45 17.87 -2.02
N GLN A 44 17.29 17.97 -3.34
CA GLN A 44 16.65 19.12 -3.99
C GLN A 44 15.19 19.30 -3.56
N HIS A 45 14.50 18.21 -3.16
CA HIS A 45 13.14 18.26 -2.64
C HIS A 45 13.05 18.36 -1.10
N GLY A 46 14.17 18.67 -0.46
CA GLY A 46 14.24 18.91 0.99
C GLY A 46 14.29 17.66 1.86
N PHE A 47 14.70 16.53 1.30
CA PHE A 47 14.93 15.29 2.04
C PHE A 47 16.44 14.99 2.16
N PRO A 48 16.90 14.46 3.30
CA PRO A 48 18.26 13.93 3.38
C PRO A 48 18.47 12.80 2.36
N GLY A 49 19.69 12.73 1.76
CA GLY A 49 19.98 11.74 0.70
C GLY A 49 19.78 10.28 1.09
N TYR A 50 19.86 9.93 2.40
CA TYR A 50 19.59 8.57 2.88
C TYR A 50 18.12 8.17 2.82
N PHE A 51 17.19 9.13 2.65
CA PHE A 51 15.75 8.83 2.49
C PHE A 51 15.44 8.01 1.23
N VAL A 52 16.31 8.03 0.22
CA VAL A 52 16.21 7.13 -0.94
C VAL A 52 16.15 5.67 -0.49
N GLY A 53 17.09 5.27 0.37
CA GLY A 53 17.13 3.90 0.91
C GLY A 53 15.93 3.59 1.78
N LEU A 54 15.50 4.52 2.64
CA LEU A 54 14.31 4.33 3.48
C LEU A 54 13.03 4.16 2.65
N ALA A 55 12.85 4.99 1.62
CA ALA A 55 11.74 4.85 0.68
C ALA A 55 11.79 3.50 -0.04
N GLY A 56 12.96 3.10 -0.53
CA GLY A 56 13.15 1.79 -1.17
C GLY A 56 12.82 0.63 -0.25
N ILE A 57 13.24 0.68 1.03
CA ILE A 57 12.89 -0.35 2.03
C ILE A 57 11.37 -0.37 2.25
N LEU A 58 10.74 0.79 2.46
CA LEU A 58 9.31 0.89 2.71
C LEU A 58 8.50 0.33 1.54
N GLU A 59 8.85 0.69 0.30
CA GLU A 59 8.19 0.19 -0.91
C GLU A 59 8.40 -1.32 -1.11
N CYS A 60 9.62 -1.84 -0.94
CA CYS A 60 9.90 -3.28 -1.10
C CYS A 60 9.25 -4.12 -0.01
N VAL A 61 9.42 -3.73 1.26
CA VAL A 61 8.86 -4.47 2.40
C VAL A 61 7.33 -4.33 2.41
N GLY A 62 6.81 -3.12 2.27
CA GLY A 62 5.37 -2.86 2.21
C GLY A 62 4.71 -3.58 1.03
N GLY A 63 5.33 -3.53 -0.16
CA GLY A 63 4.89 -4.29 -1.33
C GLY A 63 4.90 -5.79 -1.09
N GLY A 64 5.96 -6.33 -0.47
CA GLY A 64 6.05 -7.74 -0.09
C GLY A 64 4.94 -8.15 0.89
N MET A 65 4.66 -7.32 1.89
CA MET A 65 3.56 -7.53 2.85
C MET A 65 2.20 -7.53 2.15
N LEU A 66 1.98 -6.62 1.19
CA LEU A 66 0.77 -6.62 0.37
C LEU A 66 0.65 -7.89 -0.47
N LEU A 67 1.77 -8.36 -1.06
CA LEU A 67 1.77 -9.54 -1.92
C LEU A 67 1.26 -10.79 -1.19
N ILE A 68 1.79 -11.06 -0.01
CA ILE A 68 1.39 -12.23 0.80
C ILE A 68 0.11 -11.95 1.61
N GLY A 69 -0.29 -10.69 1.75
CA GLY A 69 -1.45 -10.28 2.54
C GLY A 69 -1.21 -10.38 4.04
N LEU A 70 -0.01 -10.01 4.49
CA LEU A 70 0.39 -9.95 5.89
C LEU A 70 0.45 -8.50 6.34
N PHE A 71 -0.22 -8.18 7.47
CA PHE A 71 -0.34 -6.80 7.96
C PHE A 71 -0.76 -5.82 6.85
N THR A 72 -1.71 -6.24 6.01
CA THR A 72 -2.12 -5.49 4.82
C THR A 72 -2.57 -4.07 5.15
N ARG A 73 -3.33 -3.87 6.22
CA ARG A 73 -3.84 -2.54 6.59
C ARG A 73 -2.73 -1.56 6.97
N PRO A 74 -1.83 -1.85 7.93
CA PRO A 74 -0.74 -0.93 8.25
C PRO A 74 0.25 -0.75 7.10
N ALA A 75 0.57 -1.78 6.33
CA ALA A 75 1.42 -1.66 5.15
C ALA A 75 0.81 -0.71 4.11
N ALA A 76 -0.48 -0.88 3.79
CA ALA A 76 -1.19 -0.02 2.86
C ALA A 76 -1.26 1.44 3.35
N LEU A 77 -1.48 1.68 4.66
CA LEU A 77 -1.46 3.04 5.22
C LEU A 77 -0.10 3.72 5.08
N LEU A 78 0.99 2.99 5.36
CA LEU A 78 2.34 3.53 5.23
C LEU A 78 2.68 3.86 3.78
N LEU A 79 2.33 2.99 2.83
CA LEU A 79 2.52 3.23 1.40
C LEU A 79 1.65 4.39 0.89
N ALA A 80 0.41 4.52 1.39
CA ALA A 80 -0.45 5.66 1.06
C ALA A 80 0.14 6.97 1.57
N ALA A 81 0.68 6.98 2.79
CA ALA A 81 1.34 8.16 3.36
C ALA A 81 2.60 8.55 2.57
N GLU A 82 3.39 7.57 2.13
CA GLU A 82 4.55 7.80 1.27
C GLU A 82 4.14 8.46 -0.05
N MET A 83 3.09 7.94 -0.72
CA MET A 83 2.58 8.54 -1.95
C MET A 83 2.03 9.96 -1.72
N ALA A 84 1.35 10.21 -0.61
CA ALA A 84 0.88 11.55 -0.27
C ALA A 84 2.04 12.54 -0.07
N ILE A 85 3.12 12.11 0.57
CA ILE A 85 4.34 12.92 0.75
C ILE A 85 5.00 13.17 -0.62
N ALA A 86 5.08 12.16 -1.48
CA ALA A 86 5.63 12.30 -2.83
C ALA A 86 4.84 13.31 -3.66
N ILE A 87 3.50 13.26 -3.62
CA ILE A 87 2.65 14.25 -4.26
C ILE A 87 2.95 15.65 -3.72
N TRP A 88 2.91 15.82 -2.41
CA TRP A 88 3.04 17.13 -1.77
C TRP A 88 4.40 17.77 -2.01
N LYS A 89 5.49 17.02 -1.82
CA LYS A 89 6.85 17.55 -1.85
C LYS A 89 7.49 17.58 -3.24
N VAL A 90 7.11 16.66 -4.12
CA VAL A 90 7.79 16.44 -5.40
C VAL A 90 6.93 16.88 -6.58
N LYS A 91 5.65 16.59 -6.54
CA LYS A 91 4.77 16.71 -7.72
C LYS A 91 3.90 17.96 -7.74
N MET A 92 3.55 18.53 -6.58
CA MET A 92 2.72 19.74 -6.51
C MET A 92 3.47 21.05 -6.79
N VAL A 93 4.61 21.00 -7.47
CA VAL A 93 5.44 22.17 -7.78
C VAL A 93 4.69 23.17 -8.67
N HIS A 94 3.86 22.68 -9.60
CA HIS A 94 3.05 23.52 -10.51
C HIS A 94 1.60 23.74 -10.01
N GLY A 95 1.33 23.41 -8.75
CA GLY A 95 0.04 23.62 -8.09
C GLY A 95 -0.91 22.43 -8.13
N VAL A 96 -1.97 22.51 -7.33
CA VAL A 96 -2.93 21.41 -7.11
C VAL A 96 -3.73 21.03 -8.36
N PHE A 97 -3.84 21.89 -9.34
CA PHE A 97 -4.57 21.62 -10.58
C PHE A 97 -3.77 20.90 -11.65
N ALA A 98 -2.44 20.75 -11.47
CA ALA A 98 -1.57 20.00 -12.37
C ALA A 98 -1.68 18.47 -12.13
N VAL A 99 -2.89 17.94 -12.14
CA VAL A 99 -3.20 16.52 -11.81
C VAL A 99 -2.39 15.55 -12.67
N ASN A 100 -2.14 15.89 -13.92
CA ASN A 100 -1.36 15.05 -14.86
C ASN A 100 0.04 14.69 -14.34
N GLU A 101 0.61 15.51 -13.45
CA GLU A 101 1.95 15.28 -12.91
C GLU A 101 1.97 14.28 -11.76
N TYR A 102 0.87 14.14 -11.02
CA TYR A 102 0.79 13.26 -9.84
C TYR A 102 -0.35 12.23 -9.89
N GLN A 103 -1.01 12.09 -11.03
CA GLN A 103 -2.16 11.17 -11.18
C GLN A 103 -1.82 9.72 -10.82
N PHE A 104 -0.59 9.29 -11.11
CA PHE A 104 -0.14 7.93 -10.81
C PHE A 104 -0.02 7.72 -9.29
N GLU A 105 0.69 8.60 -8.61
CA GLU A 105 0.85 8.56 -7.15
C GLU A 105 -0.49 8.72 -6.43
N LEU A 106 -1.39 9.55 -6.98
CA LEU A 106 -2.74 9.73 -6.46
C LEU A 106 -3.56 8.43 -6.57
N ALA A 107 -3.50 7.76 -7.73
CA ALA A 107 -4.19 6.49 -7.93
C ALA A 107 -3.66 5.40 -6.97
N LEU A 108 -2.34 5.33 -6.77
CA LEU A 108 -1.71 4.40 -5.83
C LEU A 108 -2.13 4.71 -4.38
N ALA A 109 -2.11 5.98 -3.99
CA ALA A 109 -2.54 6.40 -2.64
C ALA A 109 -4.00 6.02 -2.39
N ALA A 110 -4.90 6.32 -3.33
CA ALA A 110 -6.32 5.97 -3.23
C ALA A 110 -6.55 4.45 -3.13
N ALA A 111 -5.85 3.67 -3.95
CA ALA A 111 -5.93 2.21 -3.91
C ALA A 111 -5.39 1.64 -2.59
N CYS A 112 -4.30 2.19 -2.06
CA CYS A 112 -3.77 1.83 -0.75
C CYS A 112 -4.74 2.18 0.40
N VAL A 113 -5.38 3.35 0.36
CA VAL A 113 -6.43 3.73 1.34
C VAL A 113 -7.61 2.76 1.26
N ALA A 114 -8.05 2.40 0.06
CA ALA A 114 -9.11 1.40 -0.13
C ALA A 114 -8.73 0.05 0.52
N LEU A 115 -7.50 -0.45 0.29
CA LEU A 115 -7.01 -1.67 0.94
C LEU A 115 -6.90 -1.54 2.46
N ALA A 116 -6.47 -0.39 2.97
CA ALA A 116 -6.36 -0.17 4.41
C ALA A 116 -7.73 -0.21 5.10
N THR A 117 -8.76 0.30 4.45
CA THR A 117 -10.13 0.31 4.99
C THR A 117 -10.84 -1.04 4.85
N VAL A 118 -10.78 -1.65 3.67
CA VAL A 118 -11.44 -2.94 3.39
C VAL A 118 -10.67 -4.11 4.02
N GLY A 119 -9.34 -4.07 3.96
CA GLY A 119 -8.45 -5.14 4.42
C GLY A 119 -8.01 -6.07 3.29
N ALA A 120 -7.30 -7.12 3.68
CA ALA A 120 -6.64 -8.05 2.75
C ALA A 120 -7.57 -8.96 1.93
N GLY A 121 -8.83 -9.09 2.34
CA GLY A 121 -9.77 -10.08 1.79
C GLY A 121 -9.51 -11.51 2.28
N SER A 122 -10.36 -12.45 1.87
CA SER A 122 -10.28 -13.85 2.31
C SER A 122 -9.07 -14.63 1.76
N LEU A 123 -8.47 -14.16 0.67
CA LEU A 123 -7.27 -14.73 0.05
C LEU A 123 -5.98 -14.09 0.61
N SER A 124 -5.76 -14.15 1.92
CA SER A 124 -4.64 -13.48 2.57
C SER A 124 -4.17 -14.24 3.81
N VAL A 125 -2.90 -14.04 4.19
CA VAL A 125 -2.35 -14.55 5.44
C VAL A 125 -3.05 -13.91 6.65
N ASP A 126 -3.41 -12.63 6.56
CA ASP A 126 -4.20 -11.94 7.60
C ASP A 126 -5.52 -12.66 7.89
N HIS A 127 -6.18 -13.19 6.86
CA HIS A 127 -7.43 -13.93 7.03
C HIS A 127 -7.22 -15.26 7.74
N VAL A 128 -6.15 -15.97 7.42
CA VAL A 128 -5.80 -17.24 8.08
C VAL A 128 -5.43 -17.03 9.54
N MET A 129 -4.67 -15.97 9.83
CA MET A 129 -4.20 -15.69 11.21
C MET A 129 -5.28 -15.06 12.10
N LEU A 130 -6.14 -14.21 11.53
CA LEU A 130 -7.15 -13.46 12.29
C LEU A 130 -8.57 -14.04 12.18
N GLY A 131 -8.83 -14.88 11.16
CA GLY A 131 -10.14 -15.46 10.87
C GLY A 131 -10.67 -16.43 11.92
N ASP A 132 -9.80 -17.05 12.70
CA ASP A 132 -10.18 -18.00 13.76
C ASP A 132 -10.73 -17.31 15.02
N GLY A 133 -10.48 -16.00 15.21
CA GLY A 133 -10.91 -15.25 16.40
C GLY A 133 -12.38 -14.80 16.39
N GLY A 134 -12.99 -14.67 15.19
CA GLY A 134 -14.35 -14.11 15.04
C GLY A 134 -15.48 -15.12 15.23
N SER A 135 -15.24 -16.39 14.92
CA SER A 135 -16.28 -17.45 14.99
C SER A 135 -16.60 -17.85 16.43
N LYS A 136 -15.63 -17.84 17.32
CA LYS A 136 -15.84 -18.24 18.74
C LYS A 136 -16.65 -17.23 19.57
N ARG A 137 -16.67 -15.96 19.21
CA ARG A 137 -17.44 -14.95 19.96
C ARG A 137 -18.94 -14.96 19.65
N ARG A 138 -19.36 -15.49 18.50
CA ARG A 138 -20.78 -15.53 18.12
C ARG A 138 -21.54 -16.70 18.73
N SER A 139 -20.87 -17.83 18.97
CA SER A 139 -21.52 -19.03 19.55
C SER A 139 -21.77 -18.92 21.07
N VAL A 140 -21.03 -18.09 21.79
CA VAL A 140 -21.19 -17.91 23.24
C VAL A 140 -22.38 -16.98 23.57
N ARG A 141 -22.79 -16.12 22.62
CA ARG A 141 -23.89 -15.17 22.86
C ARG A 141 -25.28 -15.78 22.62
N THR A 142 -25.38 -16.81 21.77
CA THR A 142 -26.64 -17.53 21.51
C THR A 142 -26.95 -18.63 22.52
N ALA A 143 -26.03 -18.96 23.42
CA ALA A 143 -26.23 -19.96 24.47
C ALA A 143 -26.67 -19.36 25.84
N ARG A 144 -26.93 -18.04 25.89
CA ARG A 144 -27.31 -17.32 27.12
C ARG A 144 -28.68 -16.63 27.07
N ASP A 145 -29.40 -16.76 25.97
CA ASP A 145 -30.83 -16.39 25.81
C ASP A 145 -31.68 -17.65 25.68
#